data_00a85e32eb8cb211de61d7bb9f6b157b
#
_entry.id   00a85e32eb8cb211de61d7bb9f6b157b
#
_cell.length_a   1.000
_cell.length_b   1.000
_cell.length_c   1.000
_cell.angle_alpha   90.00
_cell.angle_beta   90.00
_cell.angle_gamma   90.00
#
_symmetry.space_group_name_H-M   'P 1'
#
loop_
_entity.id
_entity.type
_entity.pdbx_description
1 polymer ?
#
loop_
_entity_poly.entity_id
_entity_poly.type
_entity_poly.pdbx_seq_one_letter_code
_entity_poly.pdbx_strand_id
1 'polypeptide(L)'
;MHNNKYKVFNRDMMKYLALIPMFIGHMITWINLMDHPDNSLALYELPTVLLIISGLALFCPPVMFFFIADGYKYTRDRKKYALRLLIFACISQPFDWLIFQPIMGWRTTNVIFTLFFGLLSIIALESDLKLWKRVLLVILCIGSTVLLSSDWMIFGVLFILLLHIFRDRPKARFTTYSLLILLHTSMNLFSLGKVQTFKLILYMFVALTAFMAAYFCMTTFYNGKKGRHPNFAKWFFYGFFPAHYLIIYIVKMLTDR
;
A
#
# COMPACT_ATOMS: atom_id res chain seq x y z
N MET A 1 16.29 -8.72 28.68
CA MET A 1 15.26 -8.93 27.63
C MET A 1 13.93 -8.42 28.17
N HIS A 2 13.51 -7.20 27.81
CA HIS A 2 12.16 -6.75 28.17
C HIS A 2 11.14 -7.57 27.39
N ASN A 3 10.46 -8.46 28.11
CA ASN A 3 9.32 -9.22 27.60
C ASN A 3 8.19 -8.22 27.32
N ASN A 4 8.13 -7.70 26.09
CA ASN A 4 7.20 -6.63 25.75
C ASN A 4 5.81 -7.26 25.58
N LYS A 5 5.01 -7.23 26.65
CA LYS A 5 3.67 -7.82 26.79
C LYS A 5 2.72 -7.45 25.61
N TYR A 6 3.02 -6.38 24.91
CA TYR A 6 2.19 -5.86 23.80
C TYR A 6 2.52 -6.44 22.42
N LYS A 7 3.63 -7.19 22.25
CA LYS A 7 4.03 -7.77 20.96
C LYS A 7 3.28 -9.07 20.67
N VAL A 8 2.01 -8.95 20.33
CA VAL A 8 1.06 -10.07 20.17
C VAL A 8 0.90 -10.55 18.73
N PHE A 9 1.07 -9.66 17.72
CA PHE A 9 0.85 -10.00 16.32
C PHE A 9 2.11 -10.54 15.66
N ASN A 10 1.98 -11.67 14.99
CA ASN A 10 3.01 -12.14 14.07
C ASN A 10 2.83 -11.54 12.67
N ARG A 11 3.81 -11.77 11.78
CA ARG A 11 3.82 -11.22 10.42
C ARG A 11 2.55 -11.54 9.62
N ASP A 12 2.10 -12.79 9.69
CA ASP A 12 0.99 -13.25 8.86
C ASP A 12 -0.34 -12.71 9.40
N MET A 13 -0.52 -12.66 10.74
CA MET A 13 -1.68 -12.01 11.38
C MET A 13 -1.78 -10.53 11.02
N MET A 14 -0.65 -9.80 11.04
CA MET A 14 -0.63 -8.39 10.66
C MET A 14 -1.11 -8.17 9.21
N LYS A 15 -0.66 -9.02 8.30
CA LYS A 15 -1.07 -8.95 6.89
C LYS A 15 -2.55 -9.29 6.71
N TYR A 16 -3.05 -10.36 7.36
CA TYR A 16 -4.48 -10.69 7.30
C TYR A 16 -5.34 -9.57 7.87
N LEU A 17 -4.95 -8.99 9.01
CA LEU A 17 -5.65 -7.85 9.60
C LEU A 17 -5.71 -6.66 8.64
N ALA A 18 -4.64 -6.42 7.87
CA ALA A 18 -4.58 -5.33 6.91
C ALA A 18 -5.42 -5.58 5.65
N LEU A 19 -5.53 -6.85 5.21
CA LEU A 19 -6.31 -7.18 4.01
C LEU A 19 -7.82 -6.98 4.19
N ILE A 20 -8.36 -7.17 5.38
CA ILE A 20 -9.81 -7.08 5.63
C ILE A 20 -10.34 -5.68 5.31
N PRO A 21 -9.88 -4.59 5.96
CA PRO A 21 -10.37 -3.25 5.64
C PRO A 21 -10.02 -2.83 4.20
N MET A 22 -8.89 -3.28 3.66
CA MET A 22 -8.51 -3.01 2.27
C MET A 22 -9.52 -3.63 1.30
N PHE A 23 -9.86 -4.90 1.46
CA PHE A 23 -10.79 -5.58 0.55
C PHE A 23 -12.19 -4.93 0.59
N ILE A 24 -12.71 -4.66 1.80
CA ILE A 24 -14.02 -4.03 1.97
C ILE A 24 -14.01 -2.60 1.37
N GLY A 25 -12.99 -1.82 1.68
CA GLY A 25 -12.86 -0.46 1.15
C GLY A 25 -12.69 -0.43 -0.37
N HIS A 26 -11.94 -1.38 -0.94
CA HIS A 26 -11.83 -1.53 -2.41
C HIS A 26 -13.17 -1.90 -3.04
N MET A 27 -13.92 -2.85 -2.46
CA MET A 27 -15.27 -3.18 -2.94
C MET A 27 -16.15 -1.92 -3.05
N ILE A 28 -16.19 -1.12 -1.99
CA ILE A 28 -17.00 0.11 -1.94
C ILE A 28 -16.47 1.15 -2.94
N THR A 29 -15.18 1.45 -2.88
CA THR A 29 -14.58 2.54 -3.66
C THR A 29 -14.59 2.23 -5.15
N TRP A 30 -14.15 1.02 -5.55
CA TRP A 30 -13.98 0.71 -6.96
C TRP A 30 -15.30 0.45 -7.66
N ILE A 31 -16.28 -0.18 -7.01
CA ILE A 31 -17.63 -0.33 -7.58
C ILE A 31 -18.24 1.06 -7.79
N ASN A 32 -18.16 1.95 -6.81
CA ASN A 32 -18.66 3.32 -6.93
C ASN A 32 -17.98 4.11 -8.05
N LEU A 33 -16.66 3.97 -8.22
CA LEU A 33 -15.94 4.65 -9.31
C LEU A 33 -16.25 4.05 -10.69
N MET A 34 -16.49 2.74 -10.77
CA MET A 34 -16.94 2.11 -12.03
C MET A 34 -18.36 2.53 -12.41
N ASP A 35 -19.22 2.85 -11.42
CA ASP A 35 -20.55 3.45 -11.68
C ASP A 35 -20.47 4.89 -12.17
N HIS A 36 -19.39 5.60 -11.84
CA HIS A 36 -19.19 7.02 -12.14
C HIS A 36 -17.80 7.27 -12.76
N PRO A 37 -17.49 6.68 -13.94
CA PRO A 37 -16.11 6.69 -14.48
C PRO A 37 -15.60 8.10 -14.80
N ASP A 38 -16.50 9.04 -15.14
CA ASP A 38 -16.16 10.44 -15.44
C ASP A 38 -16.03 11.32 -14.17
N ASN A 39 -16.35 10.79 -13.00
CA ASN A 39 -16.31 11.51 -11.73
C ASN A 39 -15.24 10.97 -10.78
N SER A 40 -14.02 11.45 -10.90
CA SER A 40 -12.92 11.10 -10.00
C SER A 40 -13.17 11.49 -8.53
N LEU A 41 -14.19 12.30 -8.26
CA LEU A 41 -14.59 12.74 -6.92
C LEU A 41 -15.77 11.93 -6.35
N ALA A 42 -16.28 10.94 -7.07
CA ALA A 42 -17.41 10.10 -6.65
C ALA A 42 -17.23 9.46 -5.26
N LEU A 43 -15.98 9.20 -4.85
CA LEU A 43 -15.68 8.73 -3.49
C LEU A 43 -16.30 9.63 -2.40
N TYR A 44 -16.28 10.96 -2.59
CA TYR A 44 -16.80 11.91 -1.62
C TYR A 44 -18.33 12.06 -1.68
N GLU A 45 -18.98 11.49 -2.68
CA GLU A 45 -20.45 11.44 -2.79
C GLU A 45 -21.05 10.27 -2.01
N LEU A 46 -20.23 9.27 -1.65
CA LEU A 46 -20.64 8.13 -0.84
C LEU A 46 -21.37 8.55 0.46
N PRO A 47 -22.32 7.74 0.95
CA PRO A 47 -22.83 7.87 2.32
C PRO A 47 -21.69 7.89 3.34
N THR A 48 -21.84 8.69 4.39
CA THR A 48 -20.78 8.94 5.38
C THR A 48 -20.16 7.66 5.95
N VAL A 49 -20.98 6.64 6.22
CA VAL A 49 -20.49 5.34 6.75
C VAL A 49 -19.58 4.63 5.72
N LEU A 50 -19.97 4.61 4.46
CA LEU A 50 -19.18 3.97 3.40
C LEU A 50 -17.89 4.74 3.14
N LEU A 51 -17.91 6.08 3.22
CA LEU A 51 -16.73 6.92 3.14
C LEU A 51 -15.73 6.62 4.27
N ILE A 52 -16.21 6.43 5.50
CA ILE A 52 -15.37 6.03 6.64
C ILE A 52 -14.73 4.66 6.38
N ILE A 53 -15.52 3.67 5.96
CA ILE A 53 -15.02 2.31 5.68
C ILE A 53 -13.95 2.34 4.57
N SER A 54 -14.18 3.13 3.51
CA SER A 54 -13.21 3.33 2.43
C SER A 54 -11.90 3.95 2.93
N GLY A 55 -11.99 4.94 3.83
CA GLY A 55 -10.81 5.55 4.45
C GLY A 55 -10.01 4.58 5.32
N LEU A 56 -10.67 3.63 6.01
CA LEU A 56 -10.00 2.61 6.83
C LEU A 56 -9.16 1.63 5.99
N ALA A 57 -9.45 1.48 4.70
CA ALA A 57 -8.62 0.69 3.78
C ALA A 57 -7.16 1.17 3.72
N LEU A 58 -6.91 2.44 4.00
CA LEU A 58 -5.58 3.05 4.06
C LEU A 58 -4.69 2.53 5.20
N PHE A 59 -5.22 1.67 6.07
CA PHE A 59 -4.43 0.89 7.02
C PHE A 59 -3.49 -0.11 6.30
N CYS A 60 -3.91 -0.67 5.17
CA CYS A 60 -3.20 -1.76 4.50
C CYS A 60 -1.87 -1.34 3.84
N PRO A 61 -1.79 -0.28 3.00
CA PRO A 61 -0.58 0.03 2.25
C PRO A 61 0.67 0.20 3.13
N PRO A 62 0.67 0.96 4.24
CA PRO A 62 1.84 1.09 5.11
C PRO A 62 2.30 -0.25 5.71
N VAL A 63 1.35 -1.12 6.05
CA VAL A 63 1.67 -2.47 6.57
C VAL A 63 2.40 -3.27 5.49
N MET A 64 1.96 -3.21 4.23
CA MET A 64 2.63 -3.90 3.14
C MET A 64 4.00 -3.30 2.83
N PHE A 65 4.14 -1.98 2.84
CA PHE A 65 5.43 -1.29 2.68
C PHE A 65 6.43 -1.67 3.77
N PHE A 66 5.95 -1.73 5.03
CA PHE A 66 6.76 -2.20 6.14
C PHE A 66 7.26 -3.64 5.91
N PHE A 67 6.41 -4.54 5.42
CA PHE A 67 6.81 -5.92 5.18
C PHE A 67 7.73 -6.10 3.97
N ILE A 68 7.83 -5.14 3.05
CA ILE A 68 8.91 -5.12 2.06
C ILE A 68 10.25 -4.81 2.74
N ALA A 69 10.29 -3.77 3.57
CA ALA A 69 11.50 -3.37 4.30
C ALA A 69 11.95 -4.47 5.30
N ASP A 70 11.00 -5.05 6.05
CA ASP A 70 11.25 -6.15 6.98
C ASP A 70 11.68 -7.43 6.24
N GLY A 71 11.00 -7.75 5.14
CA GLY A 71 11.31 -8.91 4.29
C GLY A 71 12.71 -8.85 3.69
N TYR A 72 13.20 -7.68 3.30
CA TYR A 72 14.57 -7.50 2.85
C TYR A 72 15.60 -7.97 3.89
N LYS A 73 15.39 -7.69 5.16
CA LYS A 73 16.28 -8.10 6.26
C LYS A 73 16.42 -9.62 6.40
N TYR A 74 15.33 -10.34 6.22
CA TYR A 74 15.28 -11.79 6.48
C TYR A 74 15.42 -12.65 5.21
N THR A 75 15.48 -12.03 4.03
CA THR A 75 15.59 -12.76 2.76
C THR A 75 17.05 -12.90 2.35
N ARG A 76 17.53 -14.15 2.24
CA ARG A 76 18.89 -14.44 1.76
C ARG A 76 19.05 -14.12 0.27
N ASP A 77 18.09 -14.52 -0.56
CA ASP A 77 18.11 -14.33 -2.01
C ASP A 77 17.18 -13.15 -2.41
N ARG A 78 17.77 -11.96 -2.41
CA ARG A 78 17.09 -10.70 -2.75
C ARG A 78 16.64 -10.67 -4.21
N LYS A 79 17.39 -11.30 -5.12
CA LYS A 79 17.04 -11.40 -6.55
C LYS A 79 15.78 -12.23 -6.75
N LYS A 80 15.69 -13.41 -6.11
CA LYS A 80 14.46 -14.22 -6.14
C LYS A 80 13.28 -13.52 -5.49
N TYR A 81 13.51 -12.70 -4.48
CA TYR A 81 12.43 -11.91 -3.86
C TYR A 81 11.90 -10.85 -4.83
N ALA A 82 12.78 -10.08 -5.46
CA ALA A 82 12.40 -9.09 -6.47
C ALA A 82 11.72 -9.74 -7.67
N LEU A 83 12.25 -10.86 -8.19
CA LEU A 83 11.66 -11.59 -9.31
C LEU A 83 10.24 -12.08 -8.98
N ARG A 84 9.98 -12.59 -7.78
CA ARG A 84 8.62 -12.97 -7.37
C ARG A 84 7.66 -11.79 -7.38
N LEU A 85 8.07 -10.63 -6.84
CA LEU A 85 7.23 -9.43 -6.88
C LEU A 85 6.92 -9.03 -8.33
N LEU A 86 7.93 -9.03 -9.21
CA LEU A 86 7.73 -8.69 -10.61
C LEU A 86 6.77 -9.66 -11.31
N ILE A 87 6.95 -10.97 -11.13
CA ILE A 87 6.07 -11.99 -11.72
C ILE A 87 4.62 -11.76 -11.26
N PHE A 88 4.37 -11.57 -9.96
CA PHE A 88 3.03 -11.35 -9.46
C PHE A 88 2.47 -9.98 -9.80
N ALA A 89 3.30 -8.95 -9.97
CA ALA A 89 2.89 -7.68 -10.53
C ALA A 89 2.34 -7.86 -11.95
N CYS A 90 3.07 -8.59 -12.81
CA CYS A 90 2.63 -8.89 -14.18
C CYS A 90 1.38 -9.77 -14.23
N ILE A 91 1.29 -10.81 -13.38
CA ILE A 91 0.10 -11.68 -13.31
C ILE A 91 -1.13 -10.90 -12.85
N SER A 92 -0.96 -9.94 -11.92
CA SER A 92 -2.07 -9.16 -11.38
C SER A 92 -2.53 -8.03 -12.30
N GLN A 93 -1.68 -7.61 -13.25
CA GLN A 93 -1.95 -6.45 -14.08
C GLN A 93 -3.21 -6.58 -14.94
N PRO A 94 -3.51 -7.69 -15.61
CA PRO A 94 -4.75 -7.83 -16.37
C PRO A 94 -6.02 -7.66 -15.49
N PHE A 95 -5.98 -8.13 -14.24
CA PHE A 95 -7.10 -8.01 -13.31
C PHE A 95 -7.27 -6.58 -12.79
N ASP A 96 -6.15 -5.88 -12.58
CA ASP A 96 -6.12 -4.46 -12.28
C ASP A 96 -6.77 -3.63 -13.41
N TRP A 97 -6.44 -3.91 -14.65
CA TRP A 97 -7.01 -3.23 -15.82
C TRP A 97 -8.52 -3.46 -15.98
N LEU A 98 -9.07 -4.60 -15.56
CA LEU A 98 -10.53 -4.80 -15.58
C LEU A 98 -11.28 -3.72 -14.77
N ILE A 99 -10.65 -3.18 -13.73
CA ILE A 99 -11.23 -2.15 -12.85
C ILE A 99 -10.80 -0.76 -13.29
N PHE A 100 -9.51 -0.55 -13.50
CA PHE A 100 -8.95 0.80 -13.68
C PHE A 100 -8.97 1.32 -15.11
N GLN A 101 -8.99 0.44 -16.12
CA GLN A 101 -9.02 0.87 -17.50
C GLN A 101 -10.24 1.73 -17.84
N PRO A 102 -11.46 1.39 -17.40
CA PRO A 102 -12.64 2.23 -17.63
C PRO A 102 -12.55 3.60 -16.93
N ILE A 103 -11.82 3.69 -15.81
CA ILE A 103 -11.73 4.88 -14.94
C ILE A 103 -10.54 5.76 -15.33
N MET A 104 -9.36 5.16 -15.52
CA MET A 104 -8.08 5.88 -15.67
C MET A 104 -7.34 5.58 -16.99
N GLY A 105 -7.88 4.67 -17.82
CA GLY A 105 -7.22 4.21 -19.04
C GLY A 105 -6.10 3.18 -18.79
N TRP A 106 -5.36 2.83 -19.85
CA TRP A 106 -4.38 1.72 -19.88
C TRP A 106 -3.05 1.98 -19.17
N ARG A 107 -2.83 3.17 -18.63
CA ARG A 107 -1.51 3.62 -18.21
C ARG A 107 -1.18 3.33 -16.74
N THR A 108 -2.14 2.81 -15.99
CA THR A 108 -1.93 2.51 -14.57
C THR A 108 -1.33 1.13 -14.38
N THR A 109 -0.45 1.01 -13.40
CA THR A 109 0.07 -0.28 -12.94
C THR A 109 -0.22 -0.48 -11.45
N ASN A 110 -0.46 -1.74 -11.08
CA ASN A 110 -0.84 -2.10 -9.72
C ASN A 110 0.26 -1.86 -8.68
N VAL A 111 -0.13 -1.82 -7.40
CA VAL A 111 0.76 -1.53 -6.27
C VAL A 111 1.95 -2.50 -6.13
N ILE A 112 1.88 -3.72 -6.68
CA ILE A 112 3.01 -4.66 -6.57
C ILE A 112 4.23 -4.15 -7.35
N PHE A 113 4.04 -3.37 -8.44
CA PHE A 113 5.15 -2.67 -9.11
C PHE A 113 5.80 -1.65 -8.17
N THR A 114 5.01 -0.90 -7.39
CA THR A 114 5.56 0.00 -6.36
C THR A 114 6.34 -0.76 -5.29
N LEU A 115 5.83 -1.90 -4.82
CA LEU A 115 6.55 -2.78 -3.88
C LEU A 115 7.85 -3.32 -4.47
N PHE A 116 7.83 -3.69 -5.76
CA PHE A 116 9.01 -4.15 -6.50
C PHE A 116 10.08 -3.05 -6.60
N PHE A 117 9.72 -1.85 -7.07
CA PHE A 117 10.66 -0.73 -7.15
C PHE A 117 11.12 -0.25 -5.77
N GLY A 118 10.27 -0.30 -4.76
CA GLY A 118 10.65 -0.05 -3.38
C GLY A 118 11.70 -1.05 -2.86
N LEU A 119 11.54 -2.33 -3.17
CA LEU A 119 12.54 -3.34 -2.85
C LEU A 119 13.87 -3.10 -3.62
N LEU A 120 13.79 -2.78 -4.92
CA LEU A 120 14.99 -2.45 -5.72
C LEU A 120 15.71 -1.23 -5.17
N SER A 121 14.97 -0.22 -4.68
CA SER A 121 15.53 0.98 -4.06
C SER A 121 16.34 0.63 -2.79
N ILE A 122 15.84 -0.30 -1.96
CA ILE A 122 16.61 -0.78 -0.80
C ILE A 122 17.86 -1.54 -1.27
N ILE A 123 17.74 -2.43 -2.27
CA ILE A 123 18.88 -3.18 -2.82
C ILE A 123 19.96 -2.21 -3.36
N ALA A 124 19.56 -1.17 -4.06
CA ALA A 124 20.45 -0.14 -4.58
C ALA A 124 21.13 0.63 -3.44
N LEU A 125 20.36 1.05 -2.43
CA LEU A 125 20.89 1.80 -1.28
C LEU A 125 21.92 1.01 -0.47
N GLU A 126 21.71 -0.30 -0.31
CA GLU A 126 22.57 -1.22 0.46
C GLU A 126 23.70 -1.87 -0.39
N SER A 127 23.88 -1.44 -1.64
CA SER A 127 24.93 -1.97 -2.52
C SER A 127 26.29 -1.33 -2.23
N ASP A 128 27.37 -2.01 -2.64
CA ASP A 128 28.77 -1.50 -2.51
C ASP A 128 29.14 -0.45 -3.57
N LEU A 129 28.13 0.07 -4.31
CA LEU A 129 28.35 1.10 -5.33
C LEU A 129 28.70 2.45 -4.70
N LYS A 130 29.36 3.31 -5.49
CA LYS A 130 29.60 4.72 -5.10
C LYS A 130 28.28 5.43 -4.78
N LEU A 131 28.27 6.32 -3.81
CA LEU A 131 27.05 7.00 -3.30
C LEU A 131 26.20 7.59 -4.43
N TRP A 132 26.81 8.31 -5.38
CA TRP A 132 26.06 8.90 -6.49
C TRP A 132 25.32 7.88 -7.35
N LYS A 133 25.93 6.66 -7.58
CA LYS A 133 25.27 5.57 -8.31
C LYS A 133 24.08 5.01 -7.53
N ARG A 134 24.22 4.85 -6.20
CA ARG A 134 23.12 4.41 -5.34
C ARG A 134 21.95 5.39 -5.39
N VAL A 135 22.24 6.69 -5.25
CA VAL A 135 21.23 7.75 -5.33
C VAL A 135 20.56 7.76 -6.71
N LEU A 136 21.35 7.67 -7.80
CA LEU A 136 20.80 7.61 -9.15
C LEU A 136 19.86 6.40 -9.34
N LEU A 137 20.23 5.23 -8.87
CA LEU A 137 19.38 4.04 -8.96
C LEU A 137 18.07 4.19 -8.17
N VAL A 138 18.11 4.80 -6.98
CA VAL A 138 16.90 5.11 -6.21
C VAL A 138 16.00 6.09 -6.96
N ILE A 139 16.59 7.16 -7.54
CA ILE A 139 15.82 8.12 -8.36
C ILE A 139 15.20 7.43 -9.57
N LEU A 140 15.93 6.53 -10.25
CA LEU A 140 15.38 5.76 -11.37
C LEU A 140 14.23 4.85 -10.94
N CYS A 141 14.32 4.19 -9.77
CA CYS A 141 13.22 3.40 -9.24
C CYS A 141 11.97 4.26 -8.95
N ILE A 142 12.15 5.43 -8.32
CA ILE A 142 11.05 6.38 -8.08
C ILE A 142 10.47 6.87 -9.42
N GLY A 143 11.32 7.29 -10.35
CA GLY A 143 10.92 7.73 -11.68
C GLY A 143 10.15 6.65 -12.45
N SER A 144 10.55 5.39 -12.32
CA SER A 144 9.83 4.26 -12.93
C SER A 144 8.41 4.12 -12.40
N THR A 145 8.17 4.32 -11.09
CA THR A 145 6.80 4.28 -10.55
C THR A 145 5.93 5.42 -11.07
N VAL A 146 6.51 6.58 -11.33
CA VAL A 146 5.80 7.73 -11.92
C VAL A 146 5.50 7.47 -13.39
N LEU A 147 6.49 7.03 -14.17
CA LEU A 147 6.33 6.73 -15.60
C LEU A 147 5.29 5.65 -15.87
N LEU A 148 5.23 4.64 -14.99
CA LEU A 148 4.26 3.55 -15.07
C LEU A 148 2.92 3.90 -14.41
N SER A 149 2.75 5.09 -13.87
CA SER A 149 1.58 5.51 -13.10
C SER A 149 1.16 4.45 -12.08
N SER A 150 2.15 3.93 -11.35
CA SER A 150 1.96 2.84 -10.40
C SER A 150 1.19 3.32 -9.17
N ASP A 151 0.34 2.49 -8.61
CA ASP A 151 -0.34 2.82 -7.35
C ASP A 151 0.66 3.26 -6.27
N TRP A 152 0.35 4.33 -5.55
CA TRP A 152 1.23 4.95 -4.55
C TRP A 152 2.52 5.57 -5.09
N MET A 153 2.83 5.46 -6.36
CA MET A 153 3.97 6.12 -7.05
C MET A 153 5.16 6.42 -6.12
N ILE A 154 5.55 7.68 -6.03
CA ILE A 154 6.65 8.21 -5.21
C ILE A 154 6.45 7.84 -3.73
N PHE A 155 5.23 7.99 -3.20
CA PHE A 155 4.95 7.79 -1.78
C PHE A 155 5.23 6.36 -1.32
N GLY A 156 4.83 5.34 -2.10
CA GLY A 156 5.06 3.95 -1.74
C GLY A 156 6.55 3.62 -1.63
N VAL A 157 7.37 4.07 -2.58
CA VAL A 157 8.82 3.89 -2.53
C VAL A 157 9.43 4.64 -1.34
N LEU A 158 8.99 5.88 -1.08
CA LEU A 158 9.46 6.67 0.06
C LEU A 158 9.08 6.03 1.39
N PHE A 159 7.85 5.52 1.55
CA PHE A 159 7.46 4.78 2.76
C PHE A 159 8.37 3.57 3.01
N ILE A 160 8.64 2.77 1.98
CA ILE A 160 9.50 1.59 2.07
C ILE A 160 10.92 1.99 2.49
N LEU A 161 11.49 3.01 1.85
CA LEU A 161 12.83 3.51 2.15
C LEU A 161 12.92 4.08 3.58
N LEU A 162 11.98 4.92 4.00
CA LEU A 162 11.99 5.53 5.33
C LEU A 162 11.84 4.47 6.43
N LEU A 163 10.95 3.49 6.25
CA LEU A 163 10.79 2.39 7.19
C LEU A 163 12.04 1.50 7.27
N HIS A 164 12.81 1.40 6.16
CA HIS A 164 14.09 0.69 6.15
C HIS A 164 15.21 1.50 6.81
N ILE A 165 15.43 2.75 6.39
CA ILE A 165 16.54 3.62 6.84
C ILE A 165 16.43 3.92 8.34
N PHE A 166 15.24 4.26 8.82
CA PHE A 166 15.00 4.66 10.21
C PHE A 166 14.52 3.51 11.10
N ARG A 167 14.68 2.25 10.66
CA ARG A 167 14.23 1.08 11.43
C ARG A 167 14.69 1.10 12.88
N ASP A 168 15.96 1.41 13.13
CA ASP A 168 16.57 1.36 14.46
C ASP A 168 16.59 2.74 15.16
N ARG A 169 15.94 3.75 14.55
CA ARG A 169 15.83 5.13 15.06
C ARG A 169 14.36 5.50 15.28
N PRO A 170 13.72 5.10 16.39
CA PRO A 170 12.27 5.19 16.57
C PRO A 170 11.72 6.61 16.46
N LYS A 171 12.42 7.61 17.00
CA LYS A 171 12.02 9.03 16.91
C LYS A 171 12.03 9.51 15.45
N ALA A 172 13.15 9.33 14.73
CA ALA A 172 13.26 9.72 13.33
C ALA A 172 12.22 8.99 12.46
N ARG A 173 12.03 7.68 12.68
CA ARG A 173 11.01 6.90 11.98
C ARG A 173 9.62 7.46 12.20
N PHE A 174 9.25 7.78 13.44
CA PHE A 174 7.95 8.36 13.76
C PHE A 174 7.77 9.72 13.06
N THR A 175 8.75 10.63 13.20
CA THR A 175 8.68 11.97 12.60
C THR A 175 8.58 11.91 11.09
N THR A 176 9.46 11.16 10.41
CA THR A 176 9.47 11.07 8.95
C THR A 176 8.22 10.37 8.41
N TYR A 177 7.73 9.33 9.10
CA TYR A 177 6.49 8.68 8.76
C TYR A 177 5.30 9.65 8.90
N SER A 178 5.20 10.38 10.01
CA SER A 178 4.13 11.35 10.24
C SER A 178 4.14 12.48 9.20
N LEU A 179 5.31 13.01 8.86
CA LEU A 179 5.44 14.01 7.80
C LEU A 179 4.98 13.47 6.45
N LEU A 180 5.33 12.23 6.12
CA LEU A 180 4.98 11.64 4.85
C LEU A 180 3.47 11.36 4.72
N ILE A 181 2.80 10.89 5.79
CA ILE A 181 1.34 10.72 5.77
C ILE A 181 0.61 12.06 5.73
N LEU A 182 1.10 13.08 6.42
CA LEU A 182 0.54 14.43 6.34
C LEU A 182 0.64 14.98 4.93
N LEU A 183 1.82 14.86 4.30
CA LEU A 183 2.02 15.29 2.92
C LEU A 183 1.12 14.52 1.95
N HIS A 184 1.05 13.19 2.06
CA HIS A 184 0.17 12.37 1.23
C HIS A 184 -1.31 12.76 1.41
N THR A 185 -1.76 12.90 2.66
CA THR A 185 -3.15 13.23 2.94
C THR A 185 -3.50 14.66 2.52
N SER A 186 -2.56 15.61 2.63
CA SER A 186 -2.77 16.99 2.20
C SER A 186 -3.04 17.14 0.70
N MET A 187 -2.65 16.16 -0.11
CA MET A 187 -2.98 16.16 -1.55
C MET A 187 -4.50 16.12 -1.79
N ASN A 188 -5.29 15.58 -0.85
CA ASN A 188 -6.76 15.62 -0.96
C ASN A 188 -7.32 17.06 -0.89
N LEU A 189 -6.55 18.02 -0.37
CA LEU A 189 -6.95 19.43 -0.33
C LEU A 189 -7.15 20.03 -1.73
N PHE A 190 -6.59 19.45 -2.79
CA PHE A 190 -6.89 19.85 -4.19
C PHE A 190 -8.36 19.64 -4.58
N SER A 191 -9.09 18.85 -3.79
CA SER A 191 -10.55 18.65 -3.92
C SER A 191 -11.37 19.66 -3.12
N LEU A 192 -10.73 20.59 -2.39
CA LEU A 192 -11.42 21.62 -1.62
C LEU A 192 -12.24 22.53 -2.57
N GLY A 193 -13.48 22.80 -2.18
CA GLY A 193 -14.42 23.57 -3.01
C GLY A 193 -15.11 22.78 -4.15
N LYS A 194 -14.63 21.55 -4.43
CA LYS A 194 -15.23 20.67 -5.44
C LYS A 194 -16.16 19.62 -4.83
N VAL A 195 -16.01 19.35 -3.53
CA VAL A 195 -16.80 18.38 -2.77
C VAL A 195 -17.24 18.96 -1.44
N GLN A 196 -18.16 18.29 -0.74
CA GLN A 196 -18.58 18.73 0.60
C GLN A 196 -17.37 18.79 1.54
N THR A 197 -17.06 19.97 2.05
CA THR A 197 -15.91 20.21 2.94
C THR A 197 -15.92 19.28 4.16
N PHE A 198 -17.09 19.03 4.75
CA PHE A 198 -17.21 18.08 5.87
C PHE A 198 -16.75 16.67 5.49
N LYS A 199 -17.20 16.14 4.35
CA LYS A 199 -16.81 14.79 3.88
C LYS A 199 -15.31 14.69 3.56
N LEU A 200 -14.74 15.76 2.98
CA LEU A 200 -13.31 15.84 2.72
C LEU A 200 -12.51 15.79 4.03
N ILE A 201 -12.85 16.64 5.00
CA ILE A 201 -12.15 16.68 6.29
C ILE A 201 -12.32 15.35 7.03
N LEU A 202 -13.52 14.78 7.04
CA LEU A 202 -13.77 13.47 7.65
C LEU A 202 -12.92 12.38 7.03
N TYR A 203 -12.87 12.31 5.69
CA TYR A 203 -12.03 11.32 4.99
C TYR A 203 -10.54 11.49 5.33
N MET A 204 -10.02 12.73 5.33
CA MET A 204 -8.65 13.02 5.71
C MET A 204 -8.35 12.60 7.16
N PHE A 205 -9.27 12.86 8.09
CA PHE A 205 -9.15 12.44 9.49
C PHE A 205 -9.12 10.91 9.63
N VAL A 206 -10.01 10.20 8.95
CA VAL A 206 -10.06 8.73 8.94
C VAL A 206 -8.79 8.16 8.31
N ALA A 207 -8.32 8.74 7.20
CA ALA A 207 -7.08 8.36 6.54
C ALA A 207 -5.88 8.49 7.49
N LEU A 208 -5.70 9.63 8.14
CA LEU A 208 -4.62 9.85 9.11
C LEU A 208 -4.70 8.87 10.27
N THR A 209 -5.89 8.60 10.78
CA THR A 209 -6.12 7.63 11.86
C THR A 209 -5.73 6.22 11.41
N ALA A 210 -6.12 5.79 10.21
CA ALA A 210 -5.77 4.50 9.64
C ALA A 210 -4.25 4.34 9.44
N PHE A 211 -3.58 5.36 8.93
CA PHE A 211 -2.12 5.39 8.79
C PHE A 211 -1.41 5.28 10.15
N MET A 212 -1.85 6.05 11.14
CA MET A 212 -1.26 6.02 12.48
C MET A 212 -1.52 4.69 13.18
N ALA A 213 -2.72 4.13 13.05
CA ALA A 213 -3.02 2.79 13.56
C ALA A 213 -2.08 1.73 12.95
N ALA A 214 -1.85 1.78 11.62
CA ALA A 214 -0.89 0.92 10.95
C ALA A 214 0.52 1.07 11.52
N TYR A 215 0.98 2.31 11.74
CA TYR A 215 2.29 2.58 12.36
C TYR A 215 2.42 1.93 13.74
N PHE A 216 1.46 2.13 14.62
CA PHE A 216 1.48 1.54 15.96
C PHE A 216 1.40 0.01 15.91
N CYS A 217 0.58 -0.55 15.03
CA CYS A 217 0.53 -2.00 14.82
C CYS A 217 1.90 -2.56 14.44
N MET A 218 2.57 -1.96 13.46
CA MET A 218 3.88 -2.41 12.98
C MET A 218 5.00 -2.24 14.01
N THR A 219 4.95 -1.20 14.83
CA THR A 219 6.08 -0.83 15.70
C THR A 219 5.91 -1.30 17.13
N THR A 220 4.69 -1.37 17.64
CA THR A 220 4.38 -1.70 19.02
C THR A 220 3.88 -3.14 19.19
N PHE A 221 2.99 -3.58 18.30
CA PHE A 221 2.29 -4.87 18.45
C PHE A 221 2.93 -6.01 17.65
N TYR A 222 3.74 -5.72 16.65
CA TYR A 222 4.44 -6.73 15.86
C TYR A 222 5.58 -7.39 16.66
N ASN A 223 5.59 -8.71 16.72
CA ASN A 223 6.53 -9.51 17.51
C ASN A 223 7.79 -9.97 16.74
N GLY A 224 7.92 -9.62 15.45
CA GLY A 224 9.05 -10.03 14.61
C GLY A 224 9.03 -11.50 14.15
N LYS A 225 8.01 -12.28 14.49
CA LYS A 225 7.94 -13.72 14.17
C LYS A 225 7.09 -13.98 12.94
N LYS A 226 7.39 -15.08 12.24
CA LYS A 226 6.53 -15.64 11.18
C LYS A 226 5.29 -16.27 11.82
N GLY A 227 4.19 -16.40 11.04
CA GLY A 227 3.01 -17.15 11.46
C GLY A 227 3.23 -18.66 11.45
N ARG A 228 2.20 -19.40 11.85
CA ARG A 228 2.24 -20.87 11.98
C ARG A 228 2.45 -21.58 10.64
N HIS A 229 1.87 -21.03 9.55
CA HIS A 229 1.91 -21.61 8.21
C HIS A 229 2.52 -20.63 7.18
N PRO A 230 3.84 -20.32 7.26
CA PRO A 230 4.44 -19.24 6.49
C PRO A 230 4.48 -19.50 4.98
N ASN A 231 4.48 -20.76 4.55
CA ASN A 231 4.42 -21.10 3.12
C ASN A 231 3.01 -20.89 2.55
N PHE A 232 1.98 -21.32 3.27
CA PHE A 232 0.58 -21.04 2.89
C PHE A 232 0.33 -19.54 2.84
N ALA A 233 0.66 -18.79 3.91
CA ALA A 233 0.49 -17.36 3.98
C ALA A 233 1.18 -16.65 2.82
N LYS A 234 2.42 -17.05 2.48
CA LYS A 234 3.15 -16.48 1.35
C LYS A 234 2.37 -16.59 0.03
N TRP A 235 1.90 -17.79 -0.32
CA TRP A 235 1.17 -18.01 -1.57
C TRP A 235 -0.24 -17.42 -1.54
N PHE A 236 -0.90 -17.44 -0.38
CA PHE A 236 -2.18 -16.78 -0.17
C PHE A 236 -2.11 -15.29 -0.50
N PHE A 237 -1.11 -14.55 0.02
CA PHE A 237 -1.00 -13.11 -0.25
C PHE A 237 -0.71 -12.81 -1.72
N TYR A 238 0.07 -13.63 -2.39
CA TYR A 238 0.29 -13.49 -3.82
C TYR A 238 -0.96 -13.80 -4.66
N GLY A 239 -1.69 -14.86 -4.32
CA GLY A 239 -2.91 -15.23 -5.03
C GLY A 239 -4.11 -14.32 -4.69
N PHE A 240 -4.19 -13.84 -3.46
CA PHE A 240 -5.26 -12.93 -3.03
C PHE A 240 -5.25 -11.63 -3.85
N PHE A 241 -4.07 -11.12 -4.20
CA PHE A 241 -3.97 -9.83 -4.86
C PHE A 241 -4.67 -9.82 -6.24
N PRO A 242 -4.41 -10.71 -7.21
CA PRO A 242 -5.19 -10.77 -8.44
C PRO A 242 -6.64 -11.21 -8.19
N ALA A 243 -6.88 -12.11 -7.22
CA ALA A 243 -8.21 -12.65 -6.95
C ALA A 243 -9.19 -11.58 -6.45
N HIS A 244 -8.76 -10.64 -5.60
CA HIS A 244 -9.67 -9.62 -5.08
C HIS A 244 -10.15 -8.66 -6.16
N TYR A 245 -9.32 -8.29 -7.14
CA TYR A 245 -9.75 -7.52 -8.31
C TYR A 245 -10.79 -8.26 -9.14
N LEU A 246 -10.53 -9.55 -9.40
CA LEU A 246 -11.48 -10.38 -10.14
C LEU A 246 -12.83 -10.48 -9.40
N ILE A 247 -12.81 -10.65 -8.07
CA ILE A 247 -14.04 -10.71 -7.26
C ILE A 247 -14.81 -9.39 -7.37
N ILE A 248 -14.13 -8.23 -7.22
CA ILE A 248 -14.75 -6.92 -7.35
C ILE A 248 -15.40 -6.76 -8.73
N TYR A 249 -14.68 -7.12 -9.80
CA TYR A 249 -15.18 -7.06 -11.16
C TYR A 249 -16.43 -7.94 -11.36
N ILE A 250 -16.41 -9.20 -10.87
CA ILE A 250 -17.55 -10.12 -10.96
C ILE A 250 -18.75 -9.56 -10.20
N VAL A 251 -18.56 -9.05 -8.97
CA VAL A 251 -19.64 -8.45 -8.19
C VAL A 251 -20.25 -7.27 -8.95
N LYS A 252 -19.42 -6.39 -9.52
CA LYS A 252 -19.90 -5.27 -10.35
C LYS A 252 -20.75 -5.76 -11.51
N MET A 253 -20.29 -6.76 -12.27
CA MET A 253 -21.04 -7.32 -13.40
C MET A 253 -22.37 -7.98 -12.99
N LEU A 254 -22.47 -8.48 -11.77
CA LEU A 254 -23.71 -9.07 -11.25
C LEU A 254 -24.69 -8.00 -10.74
N THR A 255 -24.21 -6.86 -10.26
CA THR A 255 -25.05 -5.75 -9.77
C THR A 255 -25.59 -4.88 -10.90
N ASP A 256 -24.95 -4.88 -12.07
CA ASP A 256 -25.39 -4.12 -13.26
C ASP A 256 -26.51 -4.84 -14.06
N ARG A 257 -26.97 -5.99 -13.62
CA ARG A 257 -28.10 -6.73 -14.21
C ARG A 257 -29.41 -6.39 -13.55
#